data_fe48af22ad74ae54c36dabe9fd0e8d28
#
_entry.id   fe48af22ad74ae54c36dabe9fd0e8d28
#
_cell.length_a   1.000
_cell.length_b   1.000
_cell.length_c   1.000
_cell.angle_alpha   90.00
_cell.angle_beta   90.00
_cell.angle_gamma   90.00
#
_symmetry.space_group_name_H-M   'P 1'
#
loop_
_entity.id
_entity.type
_entity.pdbx_description
1 polymer ?
#
loop_
_entity_poly.entity_id
_entity_poly.type
_entity_poly.pdbx_seq_one_letter_code
_entity_poly.pdbx_strand_id
1 'polypeptide(L)'
;MAVIETRNVVKRYETGGETLTALKGIDFAVEPGEFVSIMGPSGSGKTTLLNLLGLLDDPSEGEVLLDGEDVTGLSDREQTSARKRTIGFVFQNFYLIPTLTATENVEIPALFDRDPTLEGRSVDLLERMGLGGRLDHRPDELSGGQKQRVAIARSLINEPRVVLADEPTGNLDRETGRQILEEFVAVTERDVAVIAVTHDELVNEYVDRSVNLVDGYMGEEAPTSTGSAGQHGAASDADGAVAPSGAGERNAEPDGTFEGVETRRDDSEGGR
;
A
#
# COMPACT_ATOMS: atom_id res chain seq x y z
N MET A 1 -9.66 -11.69 -17.22
CA MET A 1 -9.41 -12.92 -16.41
C MET A 1 -8.61 -12.47 -15.21
N ALA A 2 -9.11 -12.76 -14.02
CA ALA A 2 -8.48 -12.28 -12.80
C ALA A 2 -7.03 -12.79 -12.66
N VAL A 3 -6.14 -11.93 -12.20
CA VAL A 3 -4.75 -12.29 -11.84
C VAL A 3 -4.75 -13.11 -10.57
N ILE A 4 -5.60 -12.73 -9.61
CA ILE A 4 -5.76 -13.43 -8.34
C ILE A 4 -7.25 -13.49 -7.99
N GLU A 5 -7.69 -14.64 -7.49
CA GLU A 5 -9.09 -14.89 -7.13
C GLU A 5 -9.15 -15.78 -5.89
N THR A 6 -10.10 -15.50 -5.00
CA THR A 6 -10.46 -16.40 -3.89
C THR A 6 -11.91 -16.83 -4.05
N ARG A 7 -12.19 -18.10 -3.76
CA ARG A 7 -13.52 -18.69 -3.80
C ARG A 7 -13.87 -19.30 -2.47
N ASN A 8 -14.84 -18.72 -1.78
CA ASN A 8 -15.35 -19.15 -0.48
C ASN A 8 -14.24 -19.46 0.54
N VAL A 9 -13.20 -18.59 0.59
CA VAL A 9 -12.02 -18.83 1.43
C VAL A 9 -12.35 -18.63 2.90
N VAL A 10 -12.07 -19.64 3.71
CA VAL A 10 -12.17 -19.63 5.18
C VAL A 10 -10.78 -19.85 5.77
N LYS A 11 -10.43 -19.07 6.79
CA LYS A 11 -9.21 -19.30 7.57
C LYS A 11 -9.51 -19.41 9.06
N ARG A 12 -9.07 -20.51 9.66
CA ARG A 12 -9.17 -20.78 11.10
C ARG A 12 -7.79 -20.97 11.70
N TYR A 13 -7.60 -20.45 12.89
CA TYR A 13 -6.42 -20.65 13.72
C TYR A 13 -6.83 -21.36 15.02
N GLU A 14 -6.07 -22.36 15.41
CA GLU A 14 -6.23 -23.01 16.71
C GLU A 14 -5.27 -22.37 17.72
N THR A 15 -5.80 -21.77 18.77
CA THR A 15 -5.02 -21.10 19.81
C THR A 15 -5.54 -21.51 21.18
N GLY A 16 -4.73 -22.22 21.97
CA GLY A 16 -5.07 -22.57 23.35
C GLY A 16 -6.33 -23.43 23.55
N GLY A 17 -6.74 -24.20 22.53
CA GLY A 17 -7.93 -25.05 22.57
C GLY A 17 -9.22 -24.35 22.09
N GLU A 18 -9.11 -23.09 21.65
CA GLU A 18 -10.19 -22.34 20.99
C GLU A 18 -9.88 -22.18 19.50
N THR A 19 -10.93 -22.24 18.66
CA THR A 19 -10.82 -21.99 17.22
C THR A 19 -11.24 -20.57 16.91
N LEU A 20 -10.30 -19.75 16.43
CA LEU A 20 -10.56 -18.43 15.91
C LEU A 20 -10.76 -18.49 14.40
N THR A 21 -11.93 -18.12 13.90
CA THR A 21 -12.19 -17.98 12.45
C THR A 21 -11.86 -16.55 12.02
N ALA A 22 -10.73 -16.37 11.35
CA ALA A 22 -10.25 -15.07 10.92
C ALA A 22 -10.88 -14.61 9.60
N LEU A 23 -11.19 -15.54 8.68
CA LEU A 23 -11.90 -15.26 7.42
C LEU A 23 -13.07 -16.24 7.27
N LYS A 24 -14.19 -15.76 6.75
CA LYS A 24 -15.50 -16.45 6.81
C LYS A 24 -16.18 -16.50 5.45
N GLY A 25 -15.54 -17.19 4.48
CA GLY A 25 -16.09 -17.35 3.13
C GLY A 25 -15.85 -16.11 2.28
N ILE A 26 -14.59 -15.83 1.94
CA ILE A 26 -14.19 -14.67 1.14
C ILE A 26 -14.20 -15.04 -0.34
N ASP A 27 -15.01 -14.33 -1.10
CA ASP A 27 -14.99 -14.28 -2.56
C ASP A 27 -14.41 -12.94 -2.98
N PHE A 28 -13.28 -12.95 -3.69
CA PHE A 28 -12.57 -11.75 -4.10
C PHE A 28 -11.77 -12.03 -5.36
N ALA A 29 -11.74 -11.09 -6.29
CA ALA A 29 -10.98 -11.21 -7.53
C ALA A 29 -10.40 -9.87 -7.93
N VAL A 30 -9.21 -9.85 -8.55
CA VAL A 30 -8.54 -8.66 -9.07
C VAL A 30 -8.07 -8.90 -10.49
N GLU A 31 -8.39 -7.96 -11.37
CA GLU A 31 -8.01 -8.01 -12.79
C GLU A 31 -6.59 -7.41 -13.01
N PRO A 32 -5.92 -7.75 -14.14
CA PRO A 32 -4.63 -7.13 -14.48
C PRO A 32 -4.75 -5.60 -14.55
N GLY A 33 -3.77 -4.89 -13.99
CA GLY A 33 -3.75 -3.43 -13.99
C GLY A 33 -4.74 -2.76 -13.05
N GLU A 34 -5.45 -3.52 -12.23
CA GLU A 34 -6.40 -2.98 -11.26
C GLU A 34 -5.71 -2.61 -9.94
N PHE A 35 -6.00 -1.43 -9.40
CA PHE A 35 -5.60 -1.03 -8.06
C PHE A 35 -6.78 -1.16 -7.10
N VAL A 36 -6.68 -2.08 -6.16
CA VAL A 36 -7.74 -2.37 -5.17
C VAL A 36 -7.24 -2.09 -3.76
N SER A 37 -8.05 -1.42 -2.94
CA SER A 37 -7.80 -1.33 -1.50
C SER A 37 -8.70 -2.29 -0.71
N ILE A 38 -8.13 -2.92 0.31
CA ILE A 38 -8.86 -3.70 1.32
C ILE A 38 -8.81 -2.93 2.63
N MET A 39 -9.95 -2.34 2.99
CA MET A 39 -10.11 -1.51 4.16
C MET A 39 -10.73 -2.30 5.33
N GLY A 40 -10.54 -1.81 6.55
CA GLY A 40 -11.22 -2.38 7.71
C GLY A 40 -10.48 -2.11 9.02
N PRO A 41 -11.14 -2.31 10.18
CA PRO A 41 -10.54 -2.09 11.48
C PRO A 41 -9.40 -3.07 11.78
N SER A 42 -8.59 -2.77 12.79
CA SER A 42 -7.57 -3.71 13.28
C SER A 42 -8.24 -5.02 13.74
N GLY A 43 -7.63 -6.16 13.37
CA GLY A 43 -8.17 -7.49 13.71
C GLY A 43 -9.28 -8.00 12.78
N SER A 44 -9.68 -7.28 11.73
CA SER A 44 -10.73 -7.73 10.80
C SER A 44 -10.35 -8.90 9.90
N GLY A 45 -9.05 -9.27 9.82
CA GLY A 45 -8.57 -10.35 8.97
C GLY A 45 -7.75 -9.90 7.75
N LYS A 46 -7.46 -8.60 7.59
CA LYS A 46 -6.74 -8.05 6.43
C LYS A 46 -5.38 -8.71 6.18
N THR A 47 -4.53 -8.75 7.21
CA THR A 47 -3.21 -9.40 7.10
C THR A 47 -3.33 -10.90 6.84
N THR A 48 -4.36 -11.55 7.40
CA THR A 48 -4.65 -12.96 7.11
C THR A 48 -4.99 -13.14 5.62
N LEU A 49 -5.86 -12.30 5.08
CA LEU A 49 -6.21 -12.36 3.65
C LEU A 49 -4.98 -12.09 2.78
N LEU A 50 -4.20 -11.05 3.11
CA LEU A 50 -2.96 -10.75 2.39
C LEU A 50 -1.98 -11.93 2.38
N ASN A 51 -1.84 -12.65 3.50
CA ASN A 51 -0.98 -13.82 3.59
C ASN A 51 -1.47 -14.98 2.71
N LEU A 52 -2.78 -15.19 2.61
CA LEU A 52 -3.35 -16.22 1.72
C LEU A 52 -3.17 -15.84 0.25
N LEU A 53 -3.47 -14.59 -0.13
CA LEU A 53 -3.21 -14.06 -1.47
C LEU A 53 -1.72 -14.12 -1.82
N GLY A 54 -0.86 -13.94 -0.81
CA GLY A 54 0.59 -13.99 -0.93
C GLY A 54 1.20 -15.40 -0.93
N LEU A 55 0.39 -16.45 -0.81
CA LEU A 55 0.85 -17.84 -0.63
C LEU A 55 1.85 -17.98 0.52
N LEU A 56 1.66 -17.19 1.59
CA LEU A 56 2.44 -17.28 2.84
C LEU A 56 1.76 -18.15 3.88
N ASP A 57 0.48 -18.46 3.65
CA ASP A 57 -0.35 -19.32 4.50
C ASP A 57 -1.39 -20.03 3.60
N ASP A 58 -1.97 -21.12 4.05
CA ASP A 58 -2.98 -21.88 3.32
C ASP A 58 -4.39 -21.61 3.87
N PRO A 59 -5.43 -21.58 3.03
CA PRO A 59 -6.80 -21.51 3.49
C PRO A 59 -7.18 -22.80 4.24
N SER A 60 -8.09 -22.69 5.23
CA SER A 60 -8.67 -23.86 5.90
C SER A 60 -9.77 -24.52 5.04
N GLU A 61 -10.46 -23.72 4.22
CA GLU A 61 -11.48 -24.14 3.24
C GLU A 61 -11.50 -23.13 2.10
N GLY A 62 -12.02 -23.54 0.93
CA GLY A 62 -12.09 -22.72 -0.27
C GLY A 62 -10.84 -22.81 -1.11
N GLU A 63 -10.76 -21.99 -2.14
CA GLU A 63 -9.71 -22.01 -3.17
C GLU A 63 -9.08 -20.65 -3.37
N VAL A 64 -7.78 -20.62 -3.66
CA VAL A 64 -7.03 -19.45 -4.14
C VAL A 64 -6.52 -19.78 -5.54
N LEU A 65 -6.79 -18.88 -6.49
CA LEU A 65 -6.36 -19.05 -7.87
C LEU A 65 -5.42 -17.90 -8.26
N LEU A 66 -4.36 -18.23 -9.00
CA LEU A 66 -3.46 -17.29 -9.68
C LEU A 66 -3.53 -17.53 -11.18
N ASP A 67 -3.80 -16.47 -11.96
CA ASP A 67 -4.02 -16.56 -13.42
C ASP A 67 -5.00 -17.68 -13.82
N GLY A 68 -5.99 -17.97 -12.95
CA GLY A 68 -7.00 -19.00 -13.11
C GLY A 68 -6.56 -20.42 -12.76
N GLU A 69 -5.33 -20.64 -12.32
CA GLU A 69 -4.84 -21.91 -11.82
C GLU A 69 -5.04 -22.01 -10.31
N ASP A 70 -5.65 -23.09 -9.82
CA ASP A 70 -5.79 -23.35 -8.39
C ASP A 70 -4.43 -23.62 -7.76
N VAL A 71 -4.05 -22.77 -6.80
CA VAL A 71 -2.79 -22.84 -6.07
C VAL A 71 -2.98 -23.33 -4.63
N THR A 72 -4.20 -23.76 -4.29
CA THR A 72 -4.53 -24.28 -2.96
C THR A 72 -3.86 -25.64 -2.75
N GLY A 73 -3.18 -25.80 -1.62
CA GLY A 73 -2.56 -27.07 -1.26
C GLY A 73 -1.34 -27.48 -2.10
N LEU A 74 -0.73 -26.53 -2.81
CA LEU A 74 0.59 -26.73 -3.42
C LEU A 74 1.62 -27.06 -2.33
N SER A 75 2.64 -27.86 -2.67
CA SER A 75 3.78 -28.06 -1.79
C SER A 75 4.54 -26.74 -1.56
N ASP A 76 5.25 -26.60 -0.43
CA ASP A 76 6.06 -25.41 -0.10
C ASP A 76 6.98 -24.97 -1.24
N ARG A 77 7.51 -25.92 -2.00
CA ARG A 77 8.39 -25.64 -3.15
C ARG A 77 7.60 -25.05 -4.31
N GLU A 78 6.43 -25.57 -4.60
CA GLU A 78 5.55 -25.08 -5.68
C GLU A 78 4.98 -23.69 -5.31
N GLN A 79 4.52 -23.50 -4.08
CA GLN A 79 4.09 -22.20 -3.57
C GLN A 79 5.21 -21.17 -3.66
N THR A 80 6.44 -21.53 -3.25
CA THR A 80 7.61 -20.65 -3.35
C THR A 80 7.89 -20.28 -4.81
N SER A 81 7.77 -21.24 -5.74
CA SER A 81 7.99 -20.99 -7.16
C SER A 81 6.89 -20.11 -7.77
N ALA A 82 5.61 -20.34 -7.42
CA ALA A 82 4.49 -19.52 -7.85
C ALA A 82 4.59 -18.09 -7.32
N ARG A 83 4.79 -17.94 -5.99
CA ARG A 83 4.97 -16.65 -5.32
C ARG A 83 6.08 -15.82 -5.96
N LYS A 84 7.25 -16.42 -6.17
CA LYS A 84 8.42 -15.73 -6.72
C LYS A 84 8.17 -15.15 -8.11
N ARG A 85 7.39 -15.85 -8.95
CA ARG A 85 7.13 -15.44 -10.34
C ARG A 85 5.95 -14.50 -10.50
N THR A 86 4.99 -14.56 -9.55
CA THR A 86 3.70 -13.90 -9.75
C THR A 86 3.48 -12.76 -8.78
N ILE A 87 4.11 -12.78 -7.60
CA ILE A 87 3.74 -11.90 -6.48
C ILE A 87 4.93 -11.04 -6.04
N GLY A 88 4.72 -9.72 -6.01
CA GLY A 88 5.59 -8.77 -5.35
C GLY A 88 5.03 -8.37 -3.98
N PHE A 89 5.90 -8.10 -3.00
CA PHE A 89 5.48 -7.66 -1.66
C PHE A 89 6.06 -6.30 -1.31
N VAL A 90 5.21 -5.43 -0.77
CA VAL A 90 5.57 -4.15 -0.16
C VAL A 90 5.01 -4.12 1.26
N PHE A 91 5.86 -3.90 2.26
CA PHE A 91 5.49 -3.91 3.67
C PHE A 91 5.63 -2.53 4.30
N GLN A 92 4.85 -2.25 5.33
CA GLN A 92 4.88 -1.02 6.11
C GLN A 92 6.29 -0.70 6.65
N ASN A 93 7.03 -1.70 7.12
CA ASN A 93 8.38 -1.53 7.70
C ASN A 93 9.51 -1.66 6.67
N PHE A 94 9.20 -1.59 5.37
CA PHE A 94 10.13 -1.69 4.24
C PHE A 94 10.92 -3.00 4.17
N TYR A 95 11.34 -3.56 5.29
CA TYR A 95 12.20 -4.76 5.43
C TYR A 95 13.41 -4.73 4.50
N LEU A 96 14.09 -3.59 4.45
CA LEU A 96 15.38 -3.48 3.77
C LEU A 96 16.47 -4.05 4.66
N ILE A 97 17.44 -4.75 4.06
CA ILE A 97 18.60 -5.27 4.77
C ILE A 97 19.58 -4.09 5.01
N PRO A 98 19.88 -3.75 6.28
CA PRO A 98 20.59 -2.50 6.60
C PRO A 98 22.02 -2.44 6.07
N THR A 99 22.66 -3.60 5.84
CA THR A 99 24.05 -3.71 5.37
C THR A 99 24.19 -3.66 3.85
N LEU A 100 23.07 -3.76 3.12
CA LEU A 100 23.03 -3.75 1.65
C LEU A 100 22.69 -2.36 1.14
N THR A 101 23.18 -2.02 -0.05
CA THR A 101 22.83 -0.82 -0.78
C THR A 101 21.38 -0.87 -1.30
N ALA A 102 20.86 0.24 -1.85
CA ALA A 102 19.56 0.26 -2.49
C ALA A 102 19.47 -0.74 -3.65
N THR A 103 20.49 -0.76 -4.51
CA THR A 103 20.58 -1.73 -5.64
C THR A 103 20.59 -3.17 -5.14
N GLU A 104 21.46 -3.50 -4.19
CA GLU A 104 21.55 -4.85 -3.62
C GLU A 104 20.25 -5.29 -2.93
N ASN A 105 19.53 -4.37 -2.26
CA ASN A 105 18.22 -4.67 -1.67
C ASN A 105 17.16 -5.01 -2.73
N VAL A 106 17.17 -4.32 -3.88
CA VAL A 106 16.26 -4.60 -4.99
C VAL A 106 16.56 -5.96 -5.62
N GLU A 107 17.81 -6.37 -5.67
CA GLU A 107 18.26 -7.62 -6.28
C GLU A 107 17.97 -8.88 -5.46
N ILE A 108 17.67 -8.75 -4.15
CA ILE A 108 17.46 -9.91 -3.26
C ILE A 108 16.53 -10.98 -3.84
N PRO A 109 15.30 -10.66 -4.34
CA PRO A 109 14.40 -11.68 -4.85
C PRO A 109 14.93 -12.37 -6.11
N ALA A 110 15.80 -11.72 -6.87
CA ALA A 110 16.39 -12.24 -8.11
C ALA A 110 17.63 -13.12 -7.87
N LEU A 111 18.24 -13.08 -6.66
CA LEU A 111 19.46 -13.84 -6.36
C LEU A 111 19.33 -15.36 -6.57
N PHE A 112 18.11 -15.87 -6.47
CA PHE A 112 17.81 -17.30 -6.62
C PHE A 112 17.44 -17.69 -8.06
N ASP A 113 17.28 -16.69 -8.95
CA ASP A 113 17.12 -16.87 -10.38
C ASP A 113 18.42 -16.42 -11.07
N ARG A 114 19.08 -17.36 -11.71
CA ARG A 114 20.21 -17.04 -12.58
C ARG A 114 19.69 -16.61 -13.95
N ASP A 115 18.79 -15.63 -13.98
CA ASP A 115 18.23 -15.11 -15.22
C ASP A 115 19.09 -13.90 -15.70
N PRO A 116 19.81 -14.04 -16.79
CA PRO A 116 20.64 -12.94 -17.32
C PRO A 116 19.82 -11.71 -17.75
N THR A 117 18.51 -11.86 -17.97
CA THR A 117 17.62 -10.75 -18.36
C THR A 117 17.38 -9.76 -17.23
N LEU A 118 17.71 -10.16 -15.98
CA LEU A 118 17.60 -9.32 -14.80
C LEU A 118 18.84 -8.44 -14.57
N GLU A 119 19.91 -8.62 -15.36
CA GLU A 119 21.14 -7.81 -15.25
C GLU A 119 20.82 -6.33 -15.57
N GLY A 120 21.19 -5.43 -14.63
CA GLY A 120 20.94 -3.99 -14.74
C GLY A 120 19.51 -3.55 -14.42
N ARG A 121 18.55 -4.47 -14.29
CA ARG A 121 17.14 -4.17 -14.02
C ARG A 121 16.91 -3.44 -12.69
N SER A 122 17.70 -3.76 -11.68
CA SER A 122 17.63 -3.08 -10.37
C SER A 122 17.92 -1.58 -10.50
N VAL A 123 18.91 -1.23 -11.32
CA VAL A 123 19.26 0.17 -11.61
C VAL A 123 18.11 0.84 -12.36
N ASP A 124 17.60 0.23 -13.43
CA ASP A 124 16.48 0.76 -14.21
C ASP A 124 15.24 1.02 -13.35
N LEU A 125 14.90 0.09 -12.43
CA LEU A 125 13.79 0.25 -11.52
C LEU A 125 14.02 1.40 -10.52
N LEU A 126 15.22 1.50 -9.95
CA LEU A 126 15.55 2.59 -9.02
C LEU A 126 15.58 3.96 -9.72
N GLU A 127 16.07 4.04 -10.95
CA GLU A 127 16.04 5.28 -11.75
C GLU A 127 14.60 5.74 -12.01
N ARG A 128 13.71 4.81 -12.39
CA ARG A 128 12.26 5.09 -12.57
C ARG A 128 11.59 5.57 -11.29
N MET A 129 12.01 5.08 -10.13
CA MET A 129 11.56 5.54 -8.81
C MET A 129 12.24 6.86 -8.36
N GLY A 130 13.00 7.52 -9.25
CA GLY A 130 13.71 8.77 -8.94
C GLY A 130 14.91 8.59 -7.99
N LEU A 131 15.46 7.36 -7.90
CA LEU A 131 16.56 7.02 -7.02
C LEU A 131 17.89 6.79 -7.73
N GLY A 132 18.04 7.22 -8.99
CA GLY A 132 19.29 7.06 -9.76
C GLY A 132 20.53 7.66 -9.10
N GLY A 133 20.38 8.74 -8.30
CA GLY A 133 21.45 9.31 -7.49
C GLY A 133 21.66 8.64 -6.13
N ARG A 134 20.99 7.50 -5.84
CA ARG A 134 20.98 6.82 -4.53
C ARG A 134 21.28 5.33 -4.60
N LEU A 135 21.77 4.83 -5.73
CA LEU A 135 21.98 3.41 -6.00
C LEU A 135 22.83 2.70 -4.94
N ASP A 136 23.92 3.36 -4.51
CA ASP A 136 24.89 2.84 -3.55
C ASP A 136 24.58 3.23 -2.09
N HIS A 137 23.47 3.95 -1.83
CA HIS A 137 23.10 4.35 -0.48
C HIS A 137 22.52 3.16 0.29
N ARG A 138 22.84 3.13 1.59
CA ARG A 138 22.27 2.16 2.54
C ARG A 138 20.97 2.68 3.15
N PRO A 139 20.13 1.82 3.74
CA PRO A 139 18.86 2.23 4.32
C PRO A 139 18.95 3.35 5.36
N ASP A 140 20.00 3.44 6.13
CA ASP A 140 20.22 4.52 7.12
C ASP A 140 20.51 5.89 6.47
N GLU A 141 20.92 5.92 5.21
CA GLU A 141 21.18 7.12 4.41
C GLU A 141 19.94 7.58 3.59
N LEU A 142 18.81 6.85 3.68
CA LEU A 142 17.59 7.08 2.90
C LEU A 142 16.46 7.61 3.79
N SER A 143 15.65 8.55 3.25
CA SER A 143 14.39 8.97 3.89
C SER A 143 13.35 7.83 3.87
N GLY A 144 12.26 7.96 4.65
CA GLY A 144 11.17 6.99 4.68
C GLY A 144 10.58 6.73 3.30
N GLY A 145 10.27 7.80 2.54
CA GLY A 145 9.76 7.67 1.18
C GLY A 145 10.75 7.04 0.20
N GLN A 146 12.05 7.33 0.35
CA GLN A 146 13.10 6.68 -0.45
C GLN A 146 13.20 5.19 -0.14
N LYS A 147 13.12 4.80 1.14
CA LYS A 147 13.07 3.37 1.55
C LYS A 147 11.87 2.66 0.97
N GLN A 148 10.70 3.32 0.96
CA GLN A 148 9.49 2.76 0.37
C GLN A 148 9.63 2.55 -1.14
N ARG A 149 10.21 3.52 -1.85
CA ARG A 149 10.51 3.37 -3.28
C ARG A 149 11.49 2.25 -3.58
N VAL A 150 12.51 2.04 -2.74
CA VAL A 150 13.38 0.85 -2.84
C VAL A 150 12.59 -0.45 -2.63
N ALA A 151 11.65 -0.48 -1.66
CA ALA A 151 10.81 -1.66 -1.42
C ALA A 151 9.85 -1.93 -2.59
N ILE A 152 9.29 -0.89 -3.22
CA ILE A 152 8.49 -1.02 -4.45
C ILE A 152 9.35 -1.53 -5.61
N ALA A 153 10.53 -0.94 -5.85
CA ALA A 153 11.45 -1.42 -6.88
C ALA A 153 11.81 -2.91 -6.68
N ARG A 154 12.08 -3.30 -5.42
CA ARG A 154 12.33 -4.71 -5.04
C ARG A 154 11.16 -5.62 -5.37
N SER A 155 9.93 -5.17 -5.12
CA SER A 155 8.74 -5.97 -5.42
C SER A 155 8.55 -6.24 -6.91
N LEU A 156 9.10 -5.38 -7.77
CA LEU A 156 8.94 -5.43 -9.24
C LEU A 156 10.09 -6.14 -9.97
N ILE A 157 11.17 -6.55 -9.27
CA ILE A 157 12.37 -7.09 -9.91
C ILE A 157 12.10 -8.36 -10.74
N ASN A 158 11.21 -9.22 -10.29
CA ASN A 158 10.84 -10.48 -10.94
C ASN A 158 9.63 -10.37 -11.88
N GLU A 159 9.22 -9.15 -12.28
CA GLU A 159 8.06 -8.89 -13.17
C GLU A 159 6.76 -9.54 -12.66
N PRO A 160 6.34 -9.24 -11.42
CA PRO A 160 5.17 -9.87 -10.85
C PRO A 160 3.90 -9.50 -11.62
N ARG A 161 2.87 -10.32 -11.51
CA ARG A 161 1.52 -10.05 -12.00
C ARG A 161 0.70 -9.23 -11.03
N VAL A 162 1.02 -9.34 -9.73
CA VAL A 162 0.34 -8.62 -8.65
C VAL A 162 1.34 -8.16 -7.59
N VAL A 163 1.16 -6.95 -7.09
CA VAL A 163 1.86 -6.41 -5.92
C VAL A 163 0.89 -6.37 -4.74
N LEU A 164 1.28 -7.01 -3.64
CA LEU A 164 0.58 -7.00 -2.37
C LEU A 164 1.26 -6.01 -1.43
N ALA A 165 0.53 -4.98 -1.01
CA ALA A 165 1.04 -3.91 -0.17
C ALA A 165 0.33 -3.90 1.20
N ASP A 166 1.09 -4.07 2.29
CA ASP A 166 0.60 -4.01 3.66
C ASP A 166 0.93 -2.63 4.25
N GLU A 167 -0.11 -1.81 4.51
CA GLU A 167 -0.01 -0.45 5.04
C GLU A 167 1.07 0.40 4.34
N PRO A 168 1.02 0.55 2.99
CA PRO A 168 2.14 1.09 2.22
C PRO A 168 2.48 2.55 2.50
N THR A 169 1.57 3.31 3.11
CA THR A 169 1.75 4.73 3.49
C THR A 169 1.87 4.94 5.00
N GLY A 170 1.67 3.90 5.82
CA GLY A 170 1.48 4.01 7.26
C GLY A 170 2.64 4.62 8.07
N ASN A 171 3.86 4.61 7.53
CA ASN A 171 5.06 5.19 8.17
C ASN A 171 5.53 6.49 7.48
N LEU A 172 4.70 7.09 6.62
CA LEU A 172 5.06 8.25 5.81
C LEU A 172 4.21 9.46 6.18
N ASP A 173 4.75 10.66 5.96
CA ASP A 173 3.94 11.86 5.97
C ASP A 173 2.97 11.87 4.76
N ARG A 174 1.93 12.68 4.86
CA ARG A 174 0.83 12.69 3.88
C ARG A 174 1.28 13.02 2.45
N GLU A 175 2.23 13.94 2.30
CA GLU A 175 2.75 14.32 0.98
C GLU A 175 3.58 13.20 0.35
N THR A 176 4.47 12.61 1.14
CA THR A 176 5.23 11.41 0.72
C THR A 176 4.29 10.24 0.43
N GLY A 177 3.23 10.05 1.24
CA GLY A 177 2.21 9.03 1.02
C GLY A 177 1.54 9.16 -0.35
N ARG A 178 1.14 10.39 -0.76
CA ARG A 178 0.59 10.64 -2.10
C ARG A 178 1.55 10.23 -3.21
N GLN A 179 2.81 10.62 -3.11
CA GLN A 179 3.81 10.26 -4.10
C GLN A 179 4.00 8.73 -4.21
N ILE A 180 3.93 8.00 -3.10
CA ILE A 180 3.98 6.54 -3.12
C ILE A 180 2.73 5.93 -3.78
N LEU A 181 1.54 6.49 -3.57
CA LEU A 181 0.32 6.03 -4.24
C LEU A 181 0.36 6.29 -5.74
N GLU A 182 0.92 7.42 -6.18
CA GLU A 182 1.19 7.71 -7.59
C GLU A 182 2.13 6.67 -8.23
N GLU A 183 3.16 6.20 -7.49
CA GLU A 183 4.03 5.11 -7.96
C GLU A 183 3.26 3.79 -8.15
N PHE A 184 2.30 3.47 -7.26
CA PHE A 184 1.44 2.29 -7.45
C PHE A 184 0.51 2.44 -8.66
N VAL A 185 -0.07 3.62 -8.90
CA VAL A 185 -0.84 3.89 -10.13
C VAL A 185 0.04 3.69 -11.37
N ALA A 186 1.27 4.20 -11.38
CA ALA A 186 2.20 3.98 -12.49
C ALA A 186 2.60 2.49 -12.69
N VAL A 187 2.51 1.67 -11.64
CA VAL A 187 2.68 0.21 -11.72
C VAL A 187 1.49 -0.44 -12.41
N THR A 188 0.25 -0.02 -12.11
CA THR A 188 -0.95 -0.60 -12.74
C THR A 188 -1.05 -0.29 -14.23
N GLU A 189 -0.54 0.84 -14.70
CA GLU A 189 -0.45 1.18 -16.13
C GLU A 189 0.36 0.16 -16.97
N ARG A 190 1.06 -0.78 -16.29
CA ARG A 190 1.84 -1.86 -16.92
C ARG A 190 1.21 -3.24 -16.78
N ASP A 191 -0.10 -3.28 -16.61
CA ASP A 191 -0.88 -4.51 -16.40
C ASP A 191 -0.49 -5.30 -15.13
N VAL A 192 0.19 -4.68 -14.15
CA VAL A 192 0.45 -5.26 -12.84
C VAL A 192 -0.67 -4.86 -11.90
N ALA A 193 -1.38 -5.83 -11.33
CA ALA A 193 -2.40 -5.54 -10.32
C ALA A 193 -1.75 -5.06 -9.00
N VAL A 194 -2.44 -4.20 -8.27
CA VAL A 194 -2.01 -3.76 -6.92
C VAL A 194 -3.14 -3.99 -5.92
N ILE A 195 -2.82 -4.65 -4.82
CA ILE A 195 -3.74 -4.84 -3.70
C ILE A 195 -3.12 -4.19 -2.47
N ALA A 196 -3.70 -3.10 -1.98
CA ALA A 196 -3.26 -2.43 -0.77
C ALA A 196 -4.20 -2.76 0.40
N VAL A 197 -3.64 -3.33 1.46
CA VAL A 197 -4.35 -3.50 2.73
C VAL A 197 -4.00 -2.30 3.60
N THR A 198 -5.01 -1.53 4.03
CA THR A 198 -4.77 -0.31 4.80
C THR A 198 -5.99 0.12 5.61
N HIS A 199 -5.79 1.05 6.53
CA HIS A 199 -6.83 1.82 7.18
C HIS A 199 -6.76 3.32 6.82
N ASP A 200 -5.83 3.71 5.95
CA ASP A 200 -5.63 5.09 5.49
C ASP A 200 -6.60 5.41 4.35
N GLU A 201 -7.54 6.33 4.61
CA GLU A 201 -8.53 6.77 3.64
C GLU A 201 -7.92 7.50 2.42
N LEU A 202 -6.67 7.99 2.54
CA LEU A 202 -5.97 8.61 1.42
C LEU A 202 -5.87 7.68 0.20
N VAL A 203 -5.74 6.38 0.43
CA VAL A 203 -5.63 5.36 -0.64
C VAL A 203 -6.86 5.37 -1.55
N ASN A 204 -8.05 5.71 -1.01
CA ASN A 204 -9.29 5.75 -1.80
C ASN A 204 -9.31 6.82 -2.91
N GLU A 205 -8.39 7.80 -2.87
CA GLU A 205 -8.24 8.80 -3.93
C GLU A 205 -7.52 8.22 -5.18
N TYR A 206 -6.89 7.03 -5.07
CA TYR A 206 -6.00 6.45 -6.09
C TYR A 206 -6.43 5.08 -6.61
N VAL A 207 -7.32 4.37 -5.89
CA VAL A 207 -7.74 3.02 -6.26
C VAL A 207 -8.95 3.01 -7.19
N ASP A 208 -9.05 1.98 -8.01
CA ASP A 208 -10.21 1.76 -8.88
C ASP A 208 -11.45 1.38 -8.06
N ARG A 209 -11.25 0.59 -6.99
CA ARG A 209 -12.29 0.23 -6.03
C ARG A 209 -11.72 -0.05 -4.64
N SER A 210 -12.60 0.07 -3.65
CA SER A 210 -12.30 -0.23 -2.25
C SER A 210 -13.26 -1.28 -1.71
N VAL A 211 -12.74 -2.29 -1.04
CA VAL A 211 -13.50 -3.38 -0.40
C VAL A 211 -13.35 -3.28 1.10
N ASN A 212 -14.43 -3.50 1.85
CA ASN A 212 -14.39 -3.49 3.30
C ASN A 212 -14.34 -4.91 3.87
N LEU A 213 -13.36 -5.18 4.73
CA LEU A 213 -13.26 -6.42 5.50
C LEU A 213 -13.59 -6.13 6.97
N VAL A 214 -14.66 -6.71 7.48
CA VAL A 214 -15.12 -6.52 8.87
C VAL A 214 -15.45 -7.87 9.48
N ASP A 215 -14.86 -8.17 10.64
CA ASP A 215 -15.08 -9.42 11.39
C ASP A 215 -14.92 -10.71 10.54
N GLY A 216 -14.01 -10.68 9.59
CA GLY A 216 -13.74 -11.80 8.69
C GLY A 216 -14.72 -11.95 7.52
N TYR A 217 -15.61 -10.99 7.30
CA TYR A 217 -16.50 -10.93 6.14
C TYR A 217 -16.11 -9.79 5.21
N MET A 218 -16.17 -10.04 3.91
CA MET A 218 -16.01 -9.00 2.89
C MET A 218 -17.35 -8.34 2.63
N GLY A 219 -17.41 -7.01 2.79
CA GLY A 219 -18.59 -6.20 2.48
C GLY A 219 -18.69 -5.87 0.99
N GLU A 220 -19.84 -5.30 0.57
CA GLU A 220 -20.04 -4.84 -0.81
C GLU A 220 -18.98 -3.82 -1.23
N GLU A 221 -18.54 -3.94 -2.47
CA GLU A 221 -17.59 -3.03 -3.11
C GLU A 221 -18.23 -1.65 -3.29
N ALA A 222 -17.59 -0.61 -2.76
CA ALA A 222 -17.96 0.76 -3.07
C ALA A 222 -17.11 1.24 -4.26
N PRO A 223 -17.68 1.59 -5.42
CA PRO A 223 -16.93 2.19 -6.51
C PRO A 223 -16.35 3.53 -6.06
N THR A 224 -15.04 3.70 -6.20
CA THR A 224 -14.39 4.99 -5.95
C THR A 224 -14.65 5.92 -7.13
N SER A 225 -14.95 7.19 -6.86
CA SER A 225 -15.32 8.19 -7.88
C SER A 225 -14.12 8.77 -8.66
N THR A 226 -13.12 7.94 -9.00
CA THR A 226 -11.94 8.36 -9.77
C THR A 226 -11.98 7.87 -11.21
N GLY A 227 -12.96 8.34 -11.95
CA GLY A 227 -13.07 8.09 -13.39
C GLY A 227 -13.49 9.34 -14.15
N SER A 228 -12.75 10.47 -14.02
CA SER A 228 -12.93 11.59 -14.96
C SER A 228 -11.80 12.63 -14.84
N ALA A 229 -10.64 12.29 -15.33
CA ALA A 229 -9.65 13.28 -15.73
C ALA A 229 -9.39 13.14 -17.24
N GLY A 230 -10.26 13.74 -18.05
CA GLY A 230 -10.06 13.73 -19.51
C GLY A 230 -11.18 14.37 -20.29
N GLN A 231 -11.53 15.64 -20.03
CA GLN A 231 -12.17 16.49 -21.07
C GLN A 231 -11.71 17.93 -20.89
N HIS A 232 -10.65 18.30 -21.61
CA HIS A 232 -10.45 19.66 -22.07
C HIS A 232 -11.49 19.94 -23.15
N GLY A 233 -12.36 20.90 -22.91
CA GLY A 233 -13.37 21.32 -23.88
C GLY A 233 -13.78 22.76 -23.65
N ALA A 234 -13.05 23.67 -24.31
CA ALA A 234 -13.48 24.94 -24.88
C ALA A 234 -14.44 25.86 -24.13
N ALA A 235 -13.95 27.05 -23.92
CA ALA A 235 -14.65 28.29 -23.59
C ALA A 235 -15.82 28.60 -24.55
N SER A 236 -16.90 29.15 -24.00
CA SER A 236 -17.72 30.12 -24.74
C SER A 236 -18.27 31.14 -23.73
N ASP A 237 -17.93 32.40 -24.04
CA ASP A 237 -18.39 33.63 -23.43
C ASP A 237 -19.91 33.82 -23.55
N ALA A 238 -20.56 34.35 -22.51
CA ALA A 238 -21.66 35.31 -22.63
C ALA A 238 -22.01 35.88 -21.26
N ASP A 239 -21.56 37.06 -21.01
CA ASP A 239 -22.20 38.38 -20.75
C ASP A 239 -23.52 38.36 -19.92
N GLY A 240 -23.58 39.27 -18.90
CA GLY A 240 -24.88 39.66 -18.27
C GLY A 240 -24.79 40.12 -16.81
N ALA A 241 -24.25 41.29 -16.60
CA ALA A 241 -24.52 42.38 -15.65
C ALA A 241 -25.59 42.21 -14.52
N VAL A 242 -25.28 42.74 -13.35
CA VAL A 242 -25.88 43.80 -12.53
C VAL A 242 -25.75 43.53 -11.03
N ALA A 243 -25.02 44.40 -10.35
CA ALA A 243 -25.09 44.65 -8.90
C ALA A 243 -26.24 45.69 -8.64
N PRO A 244 -26.53 46.22 -7.42
CA PRO A 244 -25.82 46.17 -6.11
C PRO A 244 -26.74 46.19 -4.85
N SER A 245 -26.07 46.47 -3.70
CA SER A 245 -26.58 47.02 -2.41
C SER A 245 -27.06 46.03 -1.36
N GLY A 246 -26.75 46.15 -0.10
CA GLY A 246 -26.38 47.18 0.84
C GLY A 246 -25.95 46.59 2.19
N ALA A 247 -25.03 47.22 2.79
CA ALA A 247 -24.90 47.90 4.08
C ALA A 247 -25.36 47.19 5.38
N GLY A 248 -24.47 47.25 6.36
CA GLY A 248 -24.80 47.40 7.80
C GLY A 248 -24.04 46.47 8.71
N GLU A 249 -23.08 47.00 9.35
CA GLU A 249 -22.81 47.41 10.72
C GLU A 249 -22.19 46.33 11.63
N ARG A 250 -20.95 46.55 11.97
CA ARG A 250 -20.26 47.01 13.22
C ARG A 250 -20.62 46.29 14.53
N ASN A 251 -19.57 45.83 15.19
CA ASN A 251 -19.13 45.91 16.59
C ASN A 251 -18.59 44.56 17.04
N ALA A 252 -17.50 44.42 17.73
CA ALA A 252 -16.63 45.11 18.63
C ALA A 252 -15.75 44.04 19.29
N GLU A 253 -14.49 44.25 19.39
CA GLU A 253 -13.60 43.56 20.34
C GLU A 253 -13.98 43.94 21.79
N PRO A 254 -13.55 43.14 22.78
CA PRO A 254 -12.41 43.58 23.56
C PRO A 254 -11.42 42.47 23.96
N ASP A 255 -10.17 42.75 23.84
CA ASP A 255 -9.11 42.95 24.82
C ASP A 255 -9.20 42.14 26.13
N GLY A 256 -8.15 41.34 26.41
CA GLY A 256 -7.98 40.62 27.68
C GLY A 256 -6.58 40.01 27.81
N THR A 257 -5.60 40.91 28.04
CA THR A 257 -4.29 40.59 28.61
C THR A 257 -4.42 39.81 29.93
N PHE A 258 -3.67 38.76 30.12
CA PHE A 258 -3.19 38.36 31.45
C PHE A 258 -1.76 37.80 31.41
N GLU A 259 -1.01 38.41 32.29
CA GLU A 259 0.38 38.30 32.66
C GLU A 259 0.89 36.92 33.04
N GLY A 260 2.20 36.82 32.95
CA GLY A 260 3.09 35.75 33.27
C GLY A 260 3.12 35.30 34.74
N VAL A 261 3.67 34.11 34.91
CA VAL A 261 4.34 33.69 36.17
C VAL A 261 5.67 32.99 35.80
N GLU A 262 6.70 33.60 36.34
CA GLU A 262 8.10 33.18 36.36
C GLU A 262 8.37 31.95 37.28
N THR A 263 9.41 31.24 36.86
CA THR A 263 10.45 30.56 37.67
C THR A 263 10.12 29.55 38.75
N ARG A 264 10.78 28.39 38.62
CA ARG A 264 11.77 27.91 39.58
C ARG A 264 12.67 26.80 38.99
N ARG A 265 13.95 27.14 38.95
CA ARG A 265 15.06 26.16 38.98
C ARG A 265 15.06 25.46 40.33
N ASP A 266 15.35 24.18 40.36
CA ASP A 266 15.93 23.57 41.55
C ASP A 266 17.07 22.62 41.12
N ASP A 267 18.27 23.02 41.50
CA ASP A 267 19.49 22.24 41.49
C ASP A 267 19.53 21.33 42.72
N SER A 268 19.88 20.07 42.54
CA SER A 268 20.58 19.28 43.59
C SER A 268 21.21 18.07 42.92
N GLU A 269 22.44 18.12 42.64
CA GLU A 269 23.65 17.55 43.27
C GLU A 269 23.44 16.25 44.08
N GLY A 270 24.31 15.26 43.73
CA GLY A 270 24.89 14.37 44.73
C GLY A 270 24.75 12.87 44.48
N GLY A 271 25.68 12.23 43.85
CA GLY A 271 26.71 11.44 44.51
C GLY A 271 26.37 9.97 44.79
N ARG A 272 26.86 9.07 44.02
CA ARG A 272 27.81 7.97 44.30
C ARG A 272 27.84 6.97 43.14
#